data_7f0a1a2605f1156918ddcab0f9a61f52
#
_entry.id   7f0a1a2605f1156918ddcab0f9a61f52
#
_cell.length_a   1.000
_cell.length_b   1.000
_cell.length_c   1.000
_cell.angle_alpha   90.00
_cell.angle_beta   90.00
_cell.angle_gamma   90.00
#
_symmetry.space_group_name_H-M   'P 1'
#
loop_
_entity.id
_entity.type
_entity.pdbx_description
1 polymer ?
#
loop_
_entity_poly.entity_id
_entity_poly.type
_entity_poly.pdbx_seq_one_letter_code
_entity_poly.pdbx_strand_id
1 'polypeptide(L)'
;MFSFRLTARLSLLAGAAWIASTVTAGSAMAASCSYTNITQVFAPWQDDAGYTPFQGSSFESGASGWSWGNGAKIVSGDSNPLLGAPGSHSVEIPGAGAARSPWLCVNSSTPSMRFFVRRTAGIGSLTVKFLLSSGGSQATTITTMSSPTATWEPSPVVVFPPLLTASTTGMNVQFHFVADPGTTFRIDDIELDPYLRR
;
A
#
# COMPACT_ATOMS: atom_id res chain seq x y z
N MET A 1 39.78 32.96 -75.31
CA MET A 1 40.26 31.62 -74.89
C MET A 1 39.95 31.45 -73.43
N PHE A 2 38.88 30.86 -73.13
CA PHE A 2 38.46 30.56 -71.71
C PHE A 2 38.47 29.02 -71.53
N SER A 3 39.39 28.56 -70.63
CA SER A 3 39.47 27.14 -70.23
C SER A 3 38.61 26.87 -69.07
N PHE A 4 37.56 26.05 -69.27
CA PHE A 4 36.74 25.51 -68.21
C PHE A 4 37.43 24.26 -67.60
N ARG A 5 37.71 24.32 -66.30
CA ARG A 5 38.13 23.15 -65.52
C ARG A 5 36.90 22.54 -64.87
N LEU A 6 36.57 21.32 -65.23
CA LEU A 6 35.56 20.48 -64.63
C LEU A 6 36.18 19.82 -63.34
N THR A 7 35.64 20.18 -62.21
CA THR A 7 35.95 19.47 -60.96
C THR A 7 34.82 18.48 -60.60
N ALA A 8 35.11 17.21 -60.71
CA ALA A 8 34.21 16.14 -60.30
C ALA A 8 34.17 16.07 -58.76
N ARG A 9 33.00 16.24 -58.17
CA ARG A 9 32.78 16.01 -56.75
C ARG A 9 32.29 14.56 -56.58
N LEU A 10 33.09 13.76 -55.88
CA LEU A 10 32.72 12.42 -55.38
C LEU A 10 31.79 12.60 -54.17
N SER A 11 30.55 12.18 -54.27
CA SER A 11 29.60 12.12 -53.14
C SER A 11 29.75 10.77 -52.47
N LEU A 12 30.29 10.74 -51.24
CA LEU A 12 30.25 9.58 -50.36
C LEU A 12 28.83 9.46 -49.77
N LEU A 13 28.12 8.42 -50.13
CA LEU A 13 26.89 8.00 -49.48
C LEU A 13 27.27 7.24 -48.20
N ALA A 14 27.10 7.91 -47.05
CA ALA A 14 27.18 7.27 -45.74
C ALA A 14 25.84 6.53 -45.47
N GLY A 15 25.88 5.22 -45.59
CA GLY A 15 24.76 4.38 -45.22
C GLY A 15 24.60 4.32 -43.69
N ALA A 16 23.55 4.92 -43.15
CA ALA A 16 23.20 4.79 -41.76
C ALA A 16 22.51 3.44 -41.53
N ALA A 17 23.22 2.50 -40.90
CA ALA A 17 22.65 1.24 -40.47
C ALA A 17 21.76 1.49 -39.23
N TRP A 18 20.45 1.36 -39.36
CA TRP A 18 19.52 1.40 -38.25
C TRP A 18 19.60 0.06 -37.50
N ILE A 19 20.19 0.04 -36.31
CA ILE A 19 20.14 -1.10 -35.41
C ILE A 19 18.76 -1.03 -34.73
N ALA A 20 17.83 -1.84 -35.20
CA ALA A 20 16.55 -2.05 -34.53
C ALA A 20 16.81 -2.83 -33.24
N SER A 21 16.90 -2.13 -32.12
CA SER A 21 16.91 -2.75 -30.77
C SER A 21 15.51 -3.28 -30.50
N THR A 22 15.33 -4.60 -30.66
CA THR A 22 14.13 -5.28 -30.18
C THR A 22 14.14 -5.26 -28.66
N VAL A 23 13.40 -4.32 -28.07
CA VAL A 23 13.05 -4.36 -26.65
C VAL A 23 12.11 -5.54 -26.46
N THR A 24 12.66 -6.65 -26.00
CA THR A 24 11.82 -7.77 -25.51
C THR A 24 11.10 -7.23 -24.26
N ALA A 25 9.83 -6.88 -24.43
CA ALA A 25 8.94 -6.66 -23.31
C ALA A 25 8.86 -7.99 -22.53
N GLY A 26 9.66 -8.09 -21.48
CA GLY A 26 9.55 -9.19 -20.54
C GLY A 26 8.12 -9.19 -20.02
N SER A 27 7.37 -10.25 -20.30
CA SER A 27 6.06 -10.46 -19.68
C SER A 27 6.29 -10.46 -18.18
N ALA A 28 5.87 -9.39 -17.50
CA ALA A 28 5.80 -9.37 -16.05
C ALA A 28 4.84 -10.50 -15.68
N MET A 29 5.37 -11.63 -15.27
CA MET A 29 4.58 -12.72 -14.69
C MET A 29 3.84 -12.05 -13.51
N ALA A 30 2.52 -11.98 -13.58
CA ALA A 30 1.72 -11.57 -12.46
C ALA A 30 2.02 -12.55 -11.33
N ALA A 31 2.73 -12.09 -10.31
CA ALA A 31 3.01 -12.90 -9.14
C ALA A 31 1.67 -13.26 -8.52
N SER A 32 1.38 -14.57 -8.42
CA SER A 32 0.19 -15.00 -7.69
C SER A 32 0.33 -14.54 -6.25
N CYS A 33 -0.67 -13.82 -5.73
CA CYS A 33 -0.68 -13.43 -4.33
C CYS A 33 -0.70 -14.69 -3.47
N SER A 34 0.25 -14.82 -2.57
CA SER A 34 0.33 -15.93 -1.61
C SER A 34 0.21 -15.39 -0.20
N TYR A 35 -0.61 -16.04 0.60
CA TYR A 35 -0.88 -15.64 1.98
C TYR A 35 -0.55 -16.80 2.91
N THR A 36 0.14 -16.50 4.00
CA THR A 36 0.57 -17.47 5.01
C THR A 36 0.17 -17.00 6.40
N ASN A 37 0.23 -17.89 7.39
CA ASN A 37 -0.07 -17.56 8.80
C ASN A 37 -1.47 -16.96 9.00
N ILE A 38 -2.47 -17.58 8.39
CA ILE A 38 -3.86 -17.13 8.48
C ILE A 38 -4.42 -17.50 9.85
N THR A 39 -4.92 -16.49 10.56
CA THR A 39 -5.48 -16.64 11.90
C THR A 39 -6.75 -15.81 12.05
N GLN A 40 -7.62 -16.16 13.00
CA GLN A 40 -8.86 -15.43 13.27
C GLN A 40 -8.63 -14.34 14.33
N VAL A 41 -7.70 -13.42 14.06
CA VAL A 41 -7.27 -12.40 15.02
C VAL A 41 -8.40 -11.49 15.50
N PHE A 42 -9.48 -11.32 14.71
CA PHE A 42 -10.61 -10.47 15.06
C PHE A 42 -11.83 -11.25 15.60
N ALA A 43 -11.73 -12.56 15.84
CA ALA A 43 -12.81 -13.36 16.43
C ALA A 43 -13.38 -12.80 17.73
N PRO A 44 -12.58 -12.21 18.66
CA PRO A 44 -13.13 -11.57 19.86
C PRO A 44 -14.10 -10.42 19.57
N TRP A 45 -14.08 -9.87 18.36
CA TRP A 45 -14.99 -8.81 17.89
C TRP A 45 -16.00 -9.30 16.87
N GLN A 46 -16.38 -10.61 16.94
CA GLN A 46 -17.39 -11.24 16.09
C GLN A 46 -17.03 -11.24 14.59
N ASP A 47 -15.76 -11.30 14.28
CA ASP A 47 -15.25 -11.43 12.92
C ASP A 47 -14.40 -12.69 12.82
N ASP A 48 -15.03 -13.78 12.41
CA ASP A 48 -14.42 -15.11 12.29
C ASP A 48 -13.65 -15.32 10.97
N ALA A 49 -13.47 -14.27 10.17
CA ALA A 49 -12.65 -14.34 8.97
C ALA A 49 -11.19 -14.64 9.32
N GLY A 50 -10.53 -15.35 8.43
CA GLY A 50 -9.09 -15.56 8.53
C GLY A 50 -8.34 -14.34 8.01
N TYR A 51 -7.38 -13.87 8.77
CA TYR A 51 -6.54 -12.73 8.44
C TYR A 51 -5.07 -13.12 8.39
N THR A 52 -4.27 -12.39 7.63
CA THR A 52 -2.84 -12.60 7.49
C THR A 52 -2.07 -11.28 7.59
N PRO A 53 -1.02 -11.21 8.44
CA PRO A 53 -0.14 -10.05 8.44
C PRO A 53 0.70 -10.01 7.17
N PHE A 54 1.17 -8.84 6.82
CA PHE A 54 2.19 -8.66 5.78
C PHE A 54 3.47 -8.05 6.38
N GLN A 55 4.54 -8.06 5.62
CA GLN A 55 5.84 -7.60 6.10
C GLN A 55 5.78 -6.15 6.64
N GLY A 56 6.13 -5.99 7.92
CA GLY A 56 6.16 -4.71 8.60
C GLY A 56 4.80 -4.16 9.00
N SER A 57 3.74 -4.97 9.00
CA SER A 57 2.38 -4.54 9.36
C SER A 57 2.16 -4.35 10.86
N SER A 58 3.01 -4.96 11.71
CA SER A 58 3.00 -4.80 13.17
C SER A 58 4.02 -3.77 13.67
N PHE A 59 4.86 -3.23 12.79
CA PHE A 59 5.91 -2.25 13.09
C PHE A 59 7.01 -2.68 14.09
N GLU A 60 6.97 -3.88 14.62
CA GLU A 60 7.88 -4.36 15.68
C GLU A 60 9.32 -4.59 15.21
N SER A 61 9.49 -5.08 13.99
CA SER A 61 10.80 -5.32 13.38
C SER A 61 11.30 -4.19 12.49
N GLY A 62 10.74 -2.99 12.69
CA GLY A 62 10.88 -1.87 11.78
C GLY A 62 9.91 -1.96 10.60
N ALA A 63 9.63 -0.84 9.98
CA ALA A 63 8.66 -0.74 8.89
C ALA A 63 9.36 -0.79 7.53
N SER A 64 9.99 -1.91 7.22
CA SER A 64 10.66 -2.08 5.93
C SER A 64 9.71 -1.86 4.75
N GLY A 65 10.09 -0.99 3.83
CA GLY A 65 9.29 -0.62 2.66
C GLY A 65 8.17 0.40 2.92
N TRP A 66 7.94 0.80 4.18
CA TRP A 66 7.03 1.90 4.48
C TRP A 66 7.66 3.25 4.18
N SER A 67 6.82 4.24 3.93
CA SER A 67 7.23 5.64 3.78
C SER A 67 6.29 6.57 4.53
N TRP A 68 6.87 7.67 5.03
CA TRP A 68 6.24 8.60 5.94
C TRP A 68 6.13 9.99 5.32
N GLY A 69 5.01 10.65 5.52
CA GLY A 69 4.78 12.02 5.11
C GLY A 69 4.21 12.88 6.23
N ASN A 70 4.57 14.17 6.24
CA ASN A 70 4.01 15.19 7.12
C ASN A 70 4.01 14.81 8.62
N GLY A 71 5.14 14.28 9.10
CA GLY A 71 5.32 13.95 10.51
C GLY A 71 4.82 12.59 10.97
N ALA A 72 4.27 11.76 10.07
CA ALA A 72 3.99 10.37 10.40
C ALA A 72 5.29 9.62 10.75
N LYS A 73 5.24 8.74 11.74
CA LYS A 73 6.43 8.05 12.26
C LYS A 73 6.06 6.83 13.08
N ILE A 74 7.02 5.93 13.25
CA ILE A 74 6.92 4.88 14.28
C ILE A 74 7.12 5.52 15.66
N VAL A 75 6.33 5.09 16.63
CA VAL A 75 6.43 5.48 18.04
C VAL A 75 6.57 4.24 18.91
N SER A 76 7.40 4.35 19.96
CA SER A 76 7.64 3.27 20.92
C SER A 76 6.75 3.45 22.16
N GLY A 77 6.54 2.33 22.88
CA GLY A 77 5.85 2.33 24.16
C GLY A 77 4.33 2.43 24.07
N ASP A 78 3.78 2.32 22.89
CA ASP A 78 2.34 2.42 22.65
C ASP A 78 1.94 1.59 21.45
N SER A 79 1.89 0.31 21.64
CA SER A 79 1.40 -0.68 20.70
C SER A 79 -0.02 -1.12 21.04
N ASN A 80 -0.64 -1.86 20.12
CA ASN A 80 -1.92 -2.50 20.36
C ASN A 80 -1.79 -3.61 21.43
N PRO A 81 -2.52 -3.55 22.57
CA PRO A 81 -2.44 -4.57 23.60
C PRO A 81 -3.45 -5.71 23.37
N LEU A 82 -4.26 -5.67 22.32
CA LEU A 82 -5.46 -6.51 22.20
C LEU A 82 -5.18 -7.91 21.64
N LEU A 83 -4.01 -8.13 21.03
CA LEU A 83 -3.64 -9.42 20.45
C LEU A 83 -2.86 -10.34 21.41
N GLY A 84 -2.83 -10.02 22.69
CA GLY A 84 -2.29 -10.93 23.73
C GLY A 84 -0.76 -11.03 23.83
N ALA A 85 -0.03 -10.61 22.83
CA ALA A 85 1.42 -10.41 22.85
C ALA A 85 1.67 -8.95 22.47
N PRO A 86 1.65 -8.05 23.47
CA PRO A 86 1.80 -6.63 23.16
C PRO A 86 3.17 -6.41 22.52
N GLY A 87 3.14 -5.82 21.35
CA GLY A 87 4.31 -5.24 20.73
C GLY A 87 4.84 -4.05 21.54
N SER A 88 5.74 -3.31 20.96
CA SER A 88 6.30 -2.11 21.56
C SER A 88 6.18 -0.88 20.66
N HIS A 89 5.70 -1.06 19.43
CA HIS A 89 5.67 -0.03 18.41
C HIS A 89 4.30 0.09 17.74
N SER A 90 3.98 1.28 17.29
CA SER A 90 2.84 1.60 16.42
C SER A 90 3.21 2.75 15.50
N VAL A 91 2.35 3.09 14.55
CA VAL A 91 2.55 4.26 13.71
C VAL A 91 1.65 5.40 14.16
N GLU A 92 2.25 6.54 14.46
CA GLU A 92 1.54 7.79 14.70
C GLU A 92 1.39 8.58 13.39
N ILE A 93 0.17 8.99 13.09
CA ILE A 93 -0.20 9.77 11.90
C ILE A 93 -0.84 11.08 12.40
N PRO A 94 -0.07 12.17 12.53
CA PRO A 94 -0.60 13.47 12.96
C PRO A 94 -1.44 14.11 11.84
N GLY A 95 -2.15 15.17 12.14
CA GLY A 95 -3.04 15.87 11.21
C GLY A 95 -2.37 16.24 9.91
N ALA A 96 -3.00 15.88 8.79
CA ALA A 96 -2.44 15.90 7.43
C ALA A 96 -1.22 14.97 7.24
N GLY A 97 -0.85 14.18 8.25
CA GLY A 97 0.18 13.15 8.15
C GLY A 97 -0.26 11.98 7.28
N ALA A 98 0.72 11.23 6.81
CA ALA A 98 0.48 10.08 5.95
C ALA A 98 1.48 8.95 6.19
N ALA A 99 0.98 7.72 6.28
CA ALA A 99 1.76 6.51 6.29
C ALA A 99 1.43 5.68 5.04
N ARG A 100 2.46 5.21 4.33
CA ARG A 100 2.29 4.47 3.09
C ARG A 100 2.97 3.11 3.21
N SER A 101 2.21 2.03 2.97
CA SER A 101 2.71 0.66 3.06
C SER A 101 3.72 0.33 1.95
N PRO A 102 4.46 -0.79 2.06
CA PRO A 102 5.05 -1.44 0.90
C PRO A 102 4.02 -1.74 -0.19
N TRP A 103 4.50 -2.05 -1.39
CA TRP A 103 3.64 -2.61 -2.44
C TRP A 103 3.24 -4.05 -2.07
N LEU A 104 1.95 -4.32 -2.10
CA LEU A 104 1.36 -5.60 -1.73
C LEU A 104 0.58 -6.17 -2.90
N CYS A 105 0.63 -7.48 -3.05
CA CYS A 105 -0.22 -8.17 -4.00
C CYS A 105 -1.61 -8.35 -3.39
N VAL A 106 -2.65 -7.93 -4.09
CA VAL A 106 -4.06 -8.22 -3.77
C VAL A 106 -4.77 -8.76 -5.01
N ASN A 107 -5.78 -9.59 -4.80
CA ASN A 107 -6.57 -10.17 -5.88
C ASN A 107 -8.01 -10.41 -5.44
N SER A 108 -8.79 -11.10 -6.25
CA SER A 108 -10.20 -11.43 -5.96
C SER A 108 -10.40 -12.26 -4.68
N SER A 109 -9.35 -12.91 -4.17
CA SER A 109 -9.40 -13.62 -2.89
C SER A 109 -8.96 -12.75 -1.69
N THR A 110 -8.69 -11.47 -1.89
CA THR A 110 -8.33 -10.53 -0.83
C THR A 110 -9.33 -9.38 -0.83
N PRO A 111 -10.54 -9.58 -0.31
CA PRO A 111 -11.61 -8.59 -0.43
C PRO A 111 -11.48 -7.40 0.52
N SER A 112 -10.72 -7.55 1.59
CA SER A 112 -10.69 -6.56 2.67
C SER A 112 -9.41 -6.59 3.50
N MET A 113 -9.31 -5.64 4.40
CA MET A 113 -8.34 -5.61 5.49
C MET A 113 -8.96 -5.06 6.76
N ARG A 114 -8.31 -5.30 7.88
CA ARG A 114 -8.55 -4.62 9.16
C ARG A 114 -7.22 -4.27 9.81
N PHE A 115 -7.27 -3.40 10.80
CA PHE A 115 -6.13 -3.01 11.60
C PHE A 115 -6.61 -2.52 12.96
N PHE A 116 -5.71 -2.40 13.92
CA PHE A 116 -6.01 -1.74 15.16
C PHE A 116 -5.73 -0.25 15.04
N VAL A 117 -6.62 0.54 15.62
CA VAL A 117 -6.56 2.00 15.51
C VAL A 117 -7.00 2.65 16.81
N ARG A 118 -6.41 3.80 17.10
CA ARG A 118 -6.92 4.73 18.11
C ARG A 118 -6.71 6.16 17.65
N ARG A 119 -7.57 7.06 18.09
CA ARG A 119 -7.41 8.48 17.91
C ARG A 119 -6.83 9.09 19.17
N THR A 120 -5.67 9.72 19.09
CA THR A 120 -4.96 10.31 20.25
C THR A 120 -5.24 11.79 20.40
N ALA A 121 -5.68 12.48 19.33
CA ALA A 121 -6.03 13.89 19.39
C ALA A 121 -7.04 14.28 18.31
N GLY A 122 -7.76 15.36 18.55
CA GLY A 122 -8.66 16.04 17.61
C GLY A 122 -9.95 15.29 17.30
N ILE A 123 -10.70 15.81 16.32
CA ILE A 123 -11.93 15.23 15.79
C ILE A 123 -11.79 15.17 14.28
N GLY A 124 -12.04 14.01 13.68
CA GLY A 124 -11.93 13.80 12.23
C GLY A 124 -11.78 12.34 11.86
N SER A 125 -11.39 12.10 10.63
CA SER A 125 -11.33 10.78 10.04
C SER A 125 -9.90 10.36 9.70
N LEU A 126 -9.69 9.06 9.61
CA LEU A 126 -8.56 8.43 8.94
C LEU A 126 -9.05 7.91 7.60
N THR A 127 -8.43 8.35 6.52
CA THR A 127 -8.73 7.88 5.16
C THR A 127 -7.68 6.86 4.72
N VAL A 128 -8.13 5.71 4.23
CA VAL A 128 -7.28 4.73 3.56
C VAL A 128 -7.45 4.90 2.06
N LYS A 129 -6.36 5.24 1.38
CA LYS A 129 -6.29 5.31 -0.09
C LYS A 129 -5.57 4.08 -0.61
N PHE A 130 -6.04 3.53 -1.71
CA PHE A 130 -5.44 2.42 -2.43
C PHE A 130 -4.75 2.98 -3.67
N LEU A 131 -3.43 2.96 -3.69
CA LEU A 131 -2.63 3.39 -4.82
C LEU A 131 -2.30 2.19 -5.69
N LEU A 132 -2.49 2.31 -7.00
CA LEU A 132 -2.28 1.23 -7.96
C LEU A 132 -0.93 1.40 -8.64
N SER A 133 -0.21 0.31 -8.87
CA SER A 133 1.06 0.34 -9.62
C SER A 133 0.87 0.74 -11.09
N SER A 134 -0.32 0.57 -11.63
CA SER A 134 -0.70 1.04 -12.98
C SER A 134 -1.01 2.54 -13.06
N GLY A 135 -0.92 3.24 -11.93
CA GLY A 135 -1.40 4.61 -11.78
C GLY A 135 -2.85 4.68 -11.31
N GLY A 136 -3.22 5.83 -10.77
CA GLY A 136 -4.54 6.04 -10.19
C GLY A 136 -4.61 5.67 -8.70
N SER A 137 -5.73 6.03 -8.08
CA SER A 137 -6.01 5.72 -6.69
C SER A 137 -7.50 5.56 -6.45
N GLN A 138 -7.83 4.74 -5.46
CA GLN A 138 -9.16 4.61 -4.86
C GLN A 138 -9.06 5.03 -3.39
N ALA A 139 -10.17 5.38 -2.76
CA ALA A 139 -10.15 5.76 -1.35
C ALA A 139 -11.39 5.24 -0.60
N THR A 140 -11.19 4.83 0.62
CA THR A 140 -12.24 4.58 1.60
C THR A 140 -11.95 5.39 2.85
N THR A 141 -12.90 6.21 3.28
CA THR A 141 -12.77 6.98 4.52
C THR A 141 -13.30 6.17 5.67
N ILE A 142 -12.49 6.02 6.69
CA ILE A 142 -12.88 5.41 7.96
C ILE A 142 -13.12 6.55 8.93
N THR A 143 -14.36 6.77 9.27
CA THR A 143 -14.70 7.66 10.38
C THR A 143 -14.49 6.86 11.65
N THR A 144 -13.42 7.11 12.34
CA THR A 144 -13.25 6.49 13.64
C THR A 144 -14.12 7.21 14.65
N MET A 145 -14.95 6.56 15.04
CA MET A 145 -15.42 5.99 16.25
C MET A 145 -15.47 6.94 17.44
N SER A 146 -16.49 6.82 18.06
CA SER A 146 -17.21 7.51 19.11
C SER A 146 -16.47 7.85 20.40
N SER A 147 -15.24 7.44 20.61
CA SER A 147 -14.54 7.76 21.86
C SER A 147 -13.38 8.74 21.65
N PRO A 148 -13.40 9.89 22.33
CA PRO A 148 -12.23 10.77 22.40
C PRO A 148 -11.11 10.16 23.26
N THR A 149 -11.37 9.10 23.97
CA THR A 149 -10.39 8.41 24.79
C THR A 149 -9.64 7.41 23.95
N ALA A 150 -8.40 7.60 23.86
CA ALA A 150 -7.32 6.91 23.23
C ALA A 150 -7.23 5.39 23.50
N THR A 151 -8.33 4.67 23.41
CA THR A 151 -8.33 3.20 23.51
C THR A 151 -8.11 2.58 22.15
N TRP A 152 -7.32 1.54 22.12
CA TRP A 152 -7.15 0.71 20.95
C TRP A 152 -8.44 -0.08 20.65
N GLU A 153 -8.80 -0.13 19.39
CA GLU A 153 -9.96 -0.86 18.90
C GLU A 153 -9.70 -1.36 17.48
N PRO A 154 -10.32 -2.47 17.05
CA PRO A 154 -10.23 -2.88 15.68
C PRO A 154 -10.95 -1.89 14.77
N SER A 155 -10.37 -1.60 13.62
CA SER A 155 -11.02 -0.80 12.59
C SER A 155 -12.31 -1.50 12.12
N PRO A 156 -13.27 -0.78 11.52
CA PRO A 156 -14.24 -1.42 10.65
C PRO A 156 -13.54 -2.25 9.57
N VAL A 157 -14.24 -3.22 9.00
CA VAL A 157 -13.75 -3.93 7.82
C VAL A 157 -13.57 -2.93 6.67
N VAL A 158 -12.36 -2.81 6.18
CA VAL A 158 -12.04 -1.95 5.04
C VAL A 158 -12.15 -2.76 3.77
N VAL A 159 -13.31 -2.72 3.16
CA VAL A 159 -13.59 -3.44 1.91
C VAL A 159 -12.81 -2.78 0.76
N PHE A 160 -12.13 -3.59 -0.02
CA PHE A 160 -11.39 -3.10 -1.16
C PHE A 160 -12.33 -2.72 -2.31
N PRO A 161 -12.02 -1.65 -3.04
CA PRO A 161 -12.80 -1.26 -4.21
C PRO A 161 -12.89 -2.40 -5.24
N PRO A 162 -14.00 -2.56 -5.97
CA PRO A 162 -14.19 -3.66 -6.93
C PRO A 162 -13.08 -3.80 -7.97
N LEU A 163 -12.44 -2.69 -8.33
CA LEU A 163 -11.31 -2.71 -9.28
C LEU A 163 -10.16 -3.58 -8.76
N LEU A 164 -9.90 -3.57 -7.44
CA LEU A 164 -8.82 -4.36 -6.83
C LEU A 164 -9.16 -5.84 -6.77
N THR A 165 -10.42 -6.15 -6.55
CA THR A 165 -10.91 -7.52 -6.39
C THR A 165 -11.35 -8.16 -7.72
N ALA A 166 -11.35 -7.43 -8.82
CA ALA A 166 -11.68 -7.96 -10.15
C ALA A 166 -10.56 -8.84 -10.75
N SER A 167 -9.32 -8.66 -10.31
CA SER A 167 -8.18 -9.41 -10.83
C SER A 167 -8.02 -10.76 -10.11
N THR A 168 -8.04 -11.84 -10.87
CA THR A 168 -7.73 -13.19 -10.35
C THR A 168 -6.23 -13.45 -10.25
N THR A 169 -5.42 -12.76 -11.04
CA THR A 169 -3.96 -12.94 -11.09
C THR A 169 -3.20 -12.09 -10.07
N GLY A 170 -3.85 -11.06 -9.54
CA GLY A 170 -3.27 -10.13 -8.58
C GLY A 170 -2.91 -8.77 -9.18
N MET A 171 -2.90 -7.79 -8.30
CA MET A 171 -2.57 -6.41 -8.58
C MET A 171 -1.68 -5.87 -7.46
N ASN A 172 -0.66 -5.11 -7.81
CA ASN A 172 0.17 -4.44 -6.81
C ASN A 172 -0.52 -3.17 -6.33
N VAL A 173 -0.76 -3.11 -5.04
CA VAL A 173 -1.44 -2.02 -4.35
C VAL A 173 -0.59 -1.54 -3.20
N GLN A 174 -0.66 -0.26 -2.92
CA GLN A 174 -0.05 0.37 -1.76
C GLN A 174 -1.14 1.03 -0.94
N PHE A 175 -1.20 0.75 0.35
CA PHE A 175 -2.14 1.39 1.27
C PHE A 175 -1.56 2.72 1.74
N HIS A 176 -2.35 3.75 1.71
CA HIS A 176 -1.96 5.09 2.12
C HIS A 176 -2.96 5.62 3.15
N PHE A 177 -2.55 5.60 4.40
CA PHE A 177 -3.31 6.09 5.55
C PHE A 177 -3.07 7.59 5.70
N VAL A 178 -4.13 8.37 5.72
CA VAL A 178 -4.06 9.85 5.81
C VAL A 178 -5.01 10.34 6.89
N ALA A 179 -4.50 11.04 7.87
CA ALA A 179 -5.31 11.68 8.91
C ALA A 179 -5.85 13.03 8.46
N ASP A 180 -7.07 13.36 8.85
CA ASP A 180 -7.64 14.70 8.65
C ASP A 180 -6.81 15.77 9.39
N PRO A 181 -6.75 17.01 8.88
CA PRO A 181 -6.10 18.11 9.57
C PRO A 181 -6.64 18.28 10.99
N GLY A 182 -5.73 18.50 11.94
CA GLY A 182 -6.08 18.69 13.36
C GLY A 182 -6.40 17.42 14.15
N THR A 183 -6.23 16.24 13.55
CA THR A 183 -6.39 14.94 14.22
C THR A 183 -5.06 14.23 14.38
N THR A 184 -4.99 13.25 15.26
CA THR A 184 -3.85 12.34 15.35
C THR A 184 -4.38 10.93 15.58
N PHE A 185 -3.94 10.00 14.73
CA PHE A 185 -4.25 8.59 14.86
C PHE A 185 -2.99 7.79 15.15
N ARG A 186 -3.18 6.64 15.78
CA ARG A 186 -2.21 5.55 15.80
C ARG A 186 -2.82 4.31 15.18
N ILE A 187 -2.04 3.60 14.39
CA ILE A 187 -2.42 2.33 13.76
C ILE A 187 -1.39 1.27 14.07
N ASP A 188 -1.85 0.02 14.14
CA ASP A 188 -1.01 -1.14 14.41
C ASP A 188 -1.65 -2.41 13.85
N ASP A 189 -0.86 -3.48 13.72
CA ASP A 189 -1.28 -4.82 13.34
C ASP A 189 -2.27 -4.82 12.16
N ILE A 190 -1.77 -4.42 10.99
CA ILE A 190 -2.59 -4.35 9.79
C ILE A 190 -2.64 -5.73 9.13
N GLU A 191 -3.84 -6.25 8.98
CA GLU A 191 -4.12 -7.61 8.55
C GLU A 191 -4.94 -7.61 7.27
N LEU A 192 -4.55 -8.43 6.30
CA LEU A 192 -5.30 -8.70 5.07
C LEU A 192 -6.26 -9.86 5.31
N ASP A 193 -7.45 -9.80 4.74
CA ASP A 193 -8.41 -10.91 4.69
C ASP A 193 -8.21 -11.67 3.36
N PRO A 194 -7.41 -12.74 3.35
CA PRO A 194 -7.38 -13.63 2.21
C PRO A 194 -8.63 -14.50 2.29
N TYR A 195 -9.62 -14.23 1.46
CA TYR A 195 -10.88 -14.96 1.40
C TYR A 195 -10.61 -16.44 1.11
N LEU A 196 -10.24 -17.17 2.13
CA LEU A 196 -10.27 -18.61 2.15
C LEU A 196 -11.67 -19.01 2.59
N ARG A 197 -12.41 -19.66 1.69
CA ARG A 197 -13.78 -20.10 1.85
C ARG A 197 -14.12 -20.42 3.31
N ARG A 198 -15.10 -19.68 3.81
CA ARG A 198 -15.79 -20.00 5.06
C ARG A 198 -16.54 -21.32 4.93
#